data_ff0fabc07a0ba73642ee46de3af58f86
#
_entry.id   ff0fabc07a0ba73642ee46de3af58f86
#
_cell.length_a   1.000
_cell.length_b   1.000
_cell.length_c   1.000
_cell.angle_alpha   90.00
_cell.angle_beta   90.00
_cell.angle_gamma   90.00
#
_symmetry.space_group_name_H-M   'P 1'
#
loop_
_entity.id
_entity.type
_entity.pdbx_description
1 polymer ?
#
loop_
_entity_poly.entity_id
_entity_poly.type
_entity_poly.pdbx_seq_one_letter_code
_entity_poly.pdbx_strand_id
1 'polypeptide(L)'
;MGRPKKNKKKNSRVKNSNLKKIIAGVDEVGRGSLIGPVYAAAVILDKSCNRKILKDSKILSKNQREILSKHIKKNSIWAIGKSSAKEIDKGNILQASLLAMKRAINKLNKKPTKILIDGDKLPKLKDFKMKAIIKGDQKIPEISAASIIAKVSRDKYVVSLARKYFKYSWDKNLGYATKEHLRAIKKHGINKHFRKSFAPIKK
;
A
#
# COMPACT_ATOMS: atom_id res chain seq x y z
N MET A 1 -71.53 20.45 11.60
CA MET A 1 -70.34 19.87 12.26
C MET A 1 -69.37 19.36 11.20
N GLY A 2 -68.36 20.16 10.86
CA GLY A 2 -67.35 19.82 9.81
C GLY A 2 -66.11 19.21 10.44
N ARG A 3 -65.67 18.06 9.92
CA ARG A 3 -64.38 17.39 10.32
C ARG A 3 -63.19 18.12 9.74
N PRO A 4 -62.11 18.33 10.49
CA PRO A 4 -60.89 18.96 9.95
C PRO A 4 -60.10 18.02 9.05
N LYS A 5 -59.64 18.51 7.90
CA LYS A 5 -58.79 17.80 6.93
C LYS A 5 -57.35 17.70 7.49
N LYS A 6 -56.83 16.46 7.63
CA LYS A 6 -55.42 16.17 8.00
C LYS A 6 -54.50 16.58 6.87
N ASN A 7 -53.68 17.61 7.10
CA ASN A 7 -52.54 17.97 6.25
C ASN A 7 -51.46 16.90 6.33
N LYS A 8 -51.24 16.13 5.26
CA LYS A 8 -50.07 15.25 5.09
C LYS A 8 -48.85 16.10 4.74
N LYS A 9 -47.95 16.34 5.73
CA LYS A 9 -46.63 16.85 5.47
C LYS A 9 -45.85 15.84 4.60
N LYS A 10 -45.62 16.17 3.33
CA LYS A 10 -44.69 15.45 2.47
C LYS A 10 -43.27 15.74 2.96
N ASN A 11 -42.66 14.79 3.67
CA ASN A 11 -41.23 14.82 3.95
C ASN A 11 -40.47 14.66 2.62
N SER A 12 -40.00 15.77 2.07
CA SER A 12 -39.04 15.78 0.96
C SER A 12 -37.68 15.28 1.47
N ARG A 13 -37.41 13.97 1.32
CA ARG A 13 -36.06 13.45 1.42
C ARG A 13 -35.25 14.07 0.27
N VAL A 14 -34.54 15.15 0.56
CA VAL A 14 -33.48 15.67 -0.33
C VAL A 14 -32.45 14.58 -0.48
N LYS A 15 -32.48 13.89 -1.62
CA LYS A 15 -31.44 12.96 -2.03
C LYS A 15 -30.18 13.78 -2.34
N ASN A 16 -29.27 13.89 -1.35
CA ASN A 16 -27.91 14.37 -1.57
C ASN A 16 -27.14 13.35 -2.42
N SER A 17 -27.35 13.34 -3.74
CA SER A 17 -26.82 12.33 -4.67
C SER A 17 -25.68 12.82 -5.58
N ASN A 18 -24.98 13.94 -5.27
CA ASN A 18 -23.92 14.46 -6.15
C ASN A 18 -22.56 14.68 -5.47
N LEU A 19 -22.26 14.06 -4.36
CA LEU A 19 -20.88 14.05 -3.86
C LEU A 19 -20.04 13.14 -4.75
N LYS A 20 -19.18 13.75 -5.58
CA LYS A 20 -18.24 13.07 -6.48
C LYS A 20 -17.47 12.00 -5.69
N LYS A 21 -17.71 10.73 -5.99
CA LYS A 21 -17.14 9.58 -5.27
C LYS A 21 -15.62 9.55 -5.52
N ILE A 22 -14.82 9.88 -4.50
CA ILE A 22 -13.36 9.85 -4.53
C ILE A 22 -12.91 8.56 -3.86
N ILE A 23 -12.35 7.63 -4.64
CA ILE A 23 -11.90 6.33 -4.16
C ILE A 23 -10.38 6.34 -4.07
N ALA A 24 -9.84 5.92 -2.93
CA ALA A 24 -8.43 5.60 -2.79
C ALA A 24 -8.25 4.08 -2.72
N GLY A 25 -7.23 3.56 -3.42
CA GLY A 25 -6.74 2.20 -3.25
C GLY A 25 -5.49 2.20 -2.38
N VAL A 26 -5.30 1.17 -1.56
CA VAL A 26 -4.15 1.02 -0.66
C VAL A 26 -3.62 -0.41 -0.73
N ASP A 27 -2.30 -0.53 -0.82
CA ASP A 27 -1.60 -1.81 -0.79
C ASP A 27 -0.22 -1.67 -0.14
N GLU A 28 0.36 -2.79 0.34
CA GLU A 28 1.68 -2.84 0.93
C GLU A 28 2.61 -3.80 0.22
N VAL A 29 3.92 -3.63 0.44
CA VAL A 29 4.97 -4.47 -0.12
C VAL A 29 6.13 -4.67 0.86
N GLY A 30 6.81 -5.80 0.72
CA GLY A 30 8.02 -6.10 1.48
C GLY A 30 7.75 -6.77 2.82
N ARG A 31 6.60 -7.40 3.02
CA ARG A 31 6.28 -8.14 4.25
C ARG A 31 7.27 -9.28 4.52
N GLY A 32 7.53 -10.13 3.54
CA GLY A 32 8.42 -11.29 3.68
C GLY A 32 9.91 -11.00 3.53
N SER A 33 10.32 -9.74 3.38
CA SER A 33 11.73 -9.38 3.29
C SER A 33 12.43 -9.45 4.64
N LEU A 34 13.66 -9.92 4.69
CA LEU A 34 14.49 -9.98 5.91
C LEU A 34 15.05 -8.61 6.31
N ILE A 35 14.96 -7.61 5.42
CA ILE A 35 15.58 -6.30 5.65
C ILE A 35 14.64 -5.14 5.33
N GLY A 36 14.95 -4.01 5.95
CA GLY A 36 14.36 -2.71 5.63
C GLY A 36 12.89 -2.57 6.03
N PRO A 37 12.30 -1.42 5.72
CA PRO A 37 10.91 -1.13 6.07
C PRO A 37 9.91 -1.90 5.20
N VAL A 38 8.70 -2.11 5.72
CA VAL A 38 7.52 -2.36 4.92
C VAL A 38 7.03 -1.03 4.35
N TYR A 39 6.63 -1.04 3.09
CA TYR A 39 6.08 0.12 2.37
C TYR A 39 4.61 -0.09 2.11
N ALA A 40 3.84 0.98 2.19
CA ALA A 40 2.49 1.03 1.67
C ALA A 40 2.32 2.27 0.80
N ALA A 41 1.43 2.20 -0.19
CA ALA A 41 1.00 3.36 -0.94
C ALA A 41 -0.52 3.51 -0.85
N ALA A 42 -0.98 4.76 -0.94
CA ALA A 42 -2.37 5.11 -1.12
C ALA A 42 -2.49 5.91 -2.42
N VAL A 43 -3.46 5.58 -3.28
CA VAL A 43 -3.60 6.19 -4.61
C VAL A 43 -5.06 6.53 -4.89
N ILE A 44 -5.31 7.76 -5.31
CA ILE A 44 -6.56 8.21 -5.91
C ILE A 44 -6.29 8.40 -7.39
N LEU A 45 -6.77 7.48 -8.22
CA LEU A 45 -6.56 7.54 -9.66
C LEU A 45 -7.32 8.70 -10.29
N ASP A 46 -6.66 9.42 -11.17
CA ASP A 46 -7.34 10.36 -12.06
C ASP A 46 -8.20 9.61 -13.09
N LYS A 47 -9.18 10.32 -13.66
CA LYS A 47 -10.05 9.77 -14.70
C LYS A 47 -9.30 9.41 -15.98
N SER A 48 -8.23 10.12 -16.28
CA SER A 48 -7.36 9.91 -17.46
C SER A 48 -6.50 8.64 -17.35
N CYS A 49 -6.33 8.05 -16.17
CA CYS A 49 -5.57 6.81 -16.01
C CYS A 49 -6.25 5.64 -16.68
N ASN A 50 -5.54 4.98 -17.59
CA ASN A 50 -6.02 3.76 -18.25
C ASN A 50 -6.09 2.61 -17.25
N ARG A 51 -7.31 2.32 -16.77
CA ARG A 51 -7.57 1.27 -15.77
C ARG A 51 -7.34 -0.14 -16.26
N LYS A 52 -7.38 -0.38 -17.58
CA LYS A 52 -7.16 -1.73 -18.16
C LYS A 52 -5.71 -2.19 -17.94
N ILE A 53 -4.73 -1.30 -18.15
CA ILE A 53 -3.29 -1.61 -17.97
C ILE A 53 -2.96 -1.97 -16.52
N LEU A 54 -3.73 -1.47 -15.55
CA LEU A 54 -3.49 -1.71 -14.13
C LEU A 54 -3.91 -3.11 -13.65
N LYS A 55 -4.82 -3.78 -14.34
CA LYS A 55 -5.30 -5.12 -13.94
C LYS A 55 -4.22 -6.20 -14.10
N ASP A 56 -3.30 -6.03 -15.04
CA ASP A 56 -2.27 -7.02 -15.38
C ASP A 56 -0.91 -6.71 -14.75
N SER A 57 -0.89 -5.93 -13.66
CA SER A 57 0.34 -5.43 -13.04
C SER A 57 1.31 -6.51 -12.53
N LYS A 58 0.81 -7.73 -12.25
CA LYS A 58 1.64 -8.85 -11.78
C LYS A 58 2.52 -9.46 -12.85
N ILE A 59 2.10 -9.40 -14.12
CA ILE A 59 2.88 -9.91 -15.27
C ILE A 59 3.88 -8.90 -15.83
N LEU A 60 3.85 -7.65 -15.34
CA LEU A 60 4.74 -6.61 -15.81
C LEU A 60 6.19 -6.91 -15.43
N SER A 61 7.11 -6.75 -16.39
CA SER A 61 8.54 -6.71 -16.14
C SER A 61 8.91 -5.55 -15.21
N LYS A 62 10.12 -5.58 -14.65
CA LYS A 62 10.62 -4.50 -13.79
C LYS A 62 10.56 -3.14 -14.51
N ASN A 63 11.02 -3.10 -15.77
CA ASN A 63 11.04 -1.87 -16.56
C ASN A 63 9.64 -1.32 -16.85
N GLN A 64 8.72 -2.17 -17.31
CA GLN A 64 7.32 -1.80 -17.53
C GLN A 64 6.66 -1.25 -16.25
N ARG A 65 6.92 -1.89 -15.10
CA ARG A 65 6.41 -1.45 -13.80
C ARG A 65 6.97 -0.08 -13.40
N GLU A 66 8.24 0.20 -13.68
CA GLU A 66 8.85 1.50 -13.41
C GLU A 66 8.24 2.60 -14.29
N ILE A 67 8.04 2.34 -15.58
CA ILE A 67 7.38 3.27 -16.52
C ILE A 67 5.95 3.57 -16.05
N LEU A 68 5.19 2.52 -15.74
CA LEU A 68 3.81 2.65 -15.27
C LEU A 68 3.73 3.40 -13.93
N SER A 69 4.67 3.14 -13.02
CA SER A 69 4.76 3.88 -11.75
C SER A 69 5.00 5.39 -11.96
N LYS A 70 5.84 5.76 -12.93
CA LYS A 70 6.05 7.18 -13.30
C LYS A 70 4.76 7.80 -13.84
N HIS A 71 4.06 7.07 -14.73
CA HIS A 71 2.79 7.52 -15.31
C HIS A 71 1.72 7.74 -14.24
N ILE A 72 1.54 6.75 -13.33
CA ILE A 72 0.58 6.86 -12.22
C ILE A 72 0.91 8.07 -11.34
N LYS A 73 2.17 8.24 -10.97
CA LYS A 73 2.61 9.36 -10.11
C LYS A 73 2.38 10.73 -10.75
N LYS A 74 2.53 10.83 -12.06
CA LYS A 74 2.28 12.09 -12.79
C LYS A 74 0.79 12.46 -12.84
N ASN A 75 -0.08 11.45 -12.97
CA ASN A 75 -1.50 11.64 -13.31
C ASN A 75 -2.46 11.25 -12.16
N SER A 76 -1.97 11.11 -10.92
CA SER A 76 -2.81 10.68 -9.79
C SER A 76 -2.36 11.33 -8.50
N ILE A 77 -3.24 11.36 -7.51
CA ILE A 77 -2.90 11.75 -6.14
C ILE A 77 -2.41 10.48 -5.42
N TRP A 78 -1.22 10.55 -4.86
CA TRP A 78 -0.63 9.39 -4.19
C TRP A 78 0.22 9.80 -2.99
N ALA A 79 0.39 8.86 -2.07
CA ALA A 79 1.29 8.99 -0.95
C ALA A 79 1.90 7.65 -0.55
N ILE A 80 3.06 7.70 0.10
CA ILE A 80 3.77 6.53 0.63
C ILE A 80 3.87 6.63 2.14
N GLY A 81 3.52 5.55 2.80
CA GLY A 81 3.80 5.27 4.20
C GLY A 81 4.83 4.16 4.34
N LYS A 82 5.60 4.21 5.42
CA LYS A 82 6.63 3.22 5.73
C LYS A 82 6.56 2.85 7.19
N SER A 83 6.92 1.60 7.52
CA SER A 83 7.21 1.19 8.89
C SER A 83 8.58 0.51 8.91
N SER A 84 9.47 0.98 9.77
CA SER A 84 10.88 0.58 9.83
C SER A 84 11.08 -0.85 10.34
N ALA A 85 12.28 -1.41 10.12
CA ALA A 85 12.65 -2.70 10.70
C ALA A 85 12.50 -2.71 12.23
N LYS A 86 12.87 -1.61 12.93
CA LYS A 86 12.68 -1.48 14.37
C LYS A 86 11.20 -1.54 14.79
N GLU A 87 10.30 -0.90 14.03
CA GLU A 87 8.86 -0.93 14.31
C GLU A 87 8.27 -2.33 14.03
N ILE A 88 8.78 -3.05 13.02
CA ILE A 88 8.41 -4.44 12.76
C ILE A 88 8.85 -5.33 13.93
N ASP A 89 10.07 -5.16 14.42
CA ASP A 89 10.63 -5.96 15.53
C ASP A 89 9.95 -5.68 16.86
N LYS A 90 9.50 -4.42 17.09
CA LYS A 90 8.77 -4.03 18.31
C LYS A 90 7.37 -4.64 18.39
N GLY A 91 6.71 -4.84 17.25
CA GLY A 91 5.38 -5.40 17.16
C GLY A 91 5.39 -6.72 16.38
N ASN A 92 4.84 -6.67 15.18
CA ASN A 92 4.90 -7.73 14.18
C ASN A 92 4.67 -7.14 12.80
N ILE A 93 4.86 -7.95 11.77
CA ILE A 93 4.74 -7.49 10.38
C ILE A 93 3.31 -7.06 10.02
N LEU A 94 2.28 -7.65 10.62
CA LEU A 94 0.90 -7.25 10.36
C LEU A 94 0.64 -5.83 10.89
N GLN A 95 0.98 -5.57 12.15
CA GLN A 95 0.81 -4.24 12.75
C GLN A 95 1.65 -3.17 12.03
N ALA A 96 2.87 -3.52 11.64
CA ALA A 96 3.75 -2.65 10.87
C ALA A 96 3.18 -2.34 9.47
N SER A 97 2.57 -3.33 8.79
CA SER A 97 1.89 -3.12 7.50
C SER A 97 0.71 -2.17 7.65
N LEU A 98 -0.15 -2.40 8.65
CA LEU A 98 -1.29 -1.52 8.93
C LEU A 98 -0.86 -0.10 9.31
N LEU A 99 0.25 0.05 10.04
CA LEU A 99 0.84 1.35 10.38
C LEU A 99 1.36 2.06 9.11
N ALA A 100 2.02 1.34 8.20
CA ALA A 100 2.47 1.89 6.93
C ALA A 100 1.27 2.34 6.07
N MET A 101 0.20 1.55 5.99
CA MET A 101 -1.04 1.92 5.30
C MET A 101 -1.68 3.18 5.92
N LYS A 102 -1.80 3.23 7.26
CA LYS A 102 -2.29 4.42 7.96
C LYS A 102 -1.50 5.66 7.61
N ARG A 103 -0.16 5.56 7.61
CA ARG A 103 0.75 6.65 7.25
C ARG A 103 0.57 7.10 5.79
N ALA A 104 0.36 6.15 4.87
CA ALA A 104 0.10 6.47 3.47
C ALA A 104 -1.23 7.22 3.29
N ILE A 105 -2.31 6.73 3.92
CA ILE A 105 -3.63 7.35 3.86
C ILE A 105 -3.61 8.78 4.40
N ASN A 106 -2.99 8.98 5.57
CA ASN A 106 -2.92 10.30 6.23
C ASN A 106 -2.06 11.33 5.47
N LYS A 107 -1.19 10.87 4.58
CA LYS A 107 -0.35 11.74 3.72
C LYS A 107 -1.01 12.14 2.41
N LEU A 108 -2.19 11.60 2.08
CA LEU A 108 -2.91 12.05 0.89
C LEU A 108 -3.31 13.53 1.05
N ASN A 109 -2.99 14.35 0.05
CA ASN A 109 -3.37 15.76 0.02
C ASN A 109 -4.84 16.01 -0.35
N LYS A 110 -5.61 14.94 -0.61
CA LYS A 110 -7.05 14.96 -0.84
C LYS A 110 -7.73 13.84 -0.07
N LYS A 111 -8.75 14.20 0.74
CA LYS A 111 -9.51 13.24 1.55
C LYS A 111 -10.41 12.38 0.64
N PRO A 112 -10.24 11.03 0.60
CA PRO A 112 -11.13 10.15 -0.15
C PRO A 112 -12.48 9.97 0.57
N THR A 113 -13.55 9.77 -0.19
CA THR A 113 -14.89 9.42 0.35
C THR A 113 -14.97 7.94 0.72
N LYS A 114 -14.12 7.09 0.10
CA LYS A 114 -14.00 5.66 0.37
C LYS A 114 -12.59 5.17 0.12
N ILE A 115 -12.11 4.27 0.96
CA ILE A 115 -10.79 3.62 0.82
C ILE A 115 -10.99 2.13 0.64
N LEU A 116 -10.34 1.57 -0.37
CA LEU A 116 -10.28 0.14 -0.68
C LEU A 116 -8.86 -0.35 -0.38
N ILE A 117 -8.74 -1.39 0.44
CA ILE A 117 -7.46 -1.86 0.98
C ILE A 117 -7.26 -3.30 0.56
N ASP A 118 -6.07 -3.65 0.06
CA ASP A 118 -5.75 -5.04 -0.22
C ASP A 118 -5.69 -5.88 1.06
N GLY A 119 -6.14 -7.14 0.95
CA GLY A 119 -6.16 -8.09 2.07
C GLY A 119 -7.47 -8.12 2.85
N ASP A 120 -7.38 -8.57 4.11
CA ASP A 120 -8.53 -8.85 5.00
C ASP A 120 -8.54 -7.97 6.26
N LYS A 121 -7.51 -7.16 6.49
CA LYS A 121 -7.37 -6.31 7.68
C LYS A 121 -7.38 -4.83 7.33
N LEU A 122 -7.89 -4.02 8.25
CA LEU A 122 -8.00 -2.56 8.11
C LEU A 122 -7.10 -1.85 9.13
N PRO A 123 -6.41 -0.76 8.76
CA PRO A 123 -5.72 0.10 9.72
C PRO A 123 -6.74 0.83 10.59
N LYS A 124 -6.37 1.10 11.85
CA LYS A 124 -7.21 1.87 12.78
C LYS A 124 -7.25 3.35 12.36
N LEU A 125 -8.31 3.75 11.67
CA LEU A 125 -8.62 5.12 11.25
C LEU A 125 -10.13 5.36 11.43
N LYS A 126 -10.51 6.38 12.24
CA LYS A 126 -11.92 6.64 12.58
C LYS A 126 -12.68 7.43 11.50
N ASP A 127 -11.99 8.31 10.75
CA ASP A 127 -12.63 9.32 9.89
C ASP A 127 -12.80 8.88 8.42
N PHE A 128 -12.65 7.59 8.15
CA PHE A 128 -12.67 7.07 6.78
C PHE A 128 -13.59 5.86 6.63
N LYS A 129 -14.39 5.85 5.57
CA LYS A 129 -15.13 4.66 5.13
C LYS A 129 -14.16 3.72 4.42
N MET A 130 -13.80 2.61 5.04
CA MET A 130 -12.83 1.64 4.51
C MET A 130 -13.47 0.29 4.22
N LYS A 131 -12.93 -0.43 3.23
CA LYS A 131 -13.28 -1.82 2.92
C LYS A 131 -12.04 -2.60 2.55
N ALA A 132 -11.81 -3.74 3.22
CA ALA A 132 -10.80 -4.71 2.86
C ALA A 132 -11.29 -5.56 1.67
N ILE A 133 -10.38 -5.89 0.74
CA ILE A 133 -10.68 -6.65 -0.47
C ILE A 133 -9.56 -7.66 -0.69
N ILE A 134 -9.87 -8.93 -0.49
CA ILE A 134 -8.93 -10.03 -0.73
C ILE A 134 -8.55 -10.09 -2.20
N LYS A 135 -7.22 -10.07 -2.48
CA LYS A 135 -6.64 -9.98 -3.83
C LYS A 135 -7.17 -8.75 -4.58
N GLY A 136 -7.27 -7.63 -3.88
CA GLY A 136 -7.78 -6.38 -4.41
C GLY A 136 -6.88 -5.79 -5.49
N ASP A 137 -5.58 -6.03 -5.41
CA ASP A 137 -4.57 -5.67 -6.41
C ASP A 137 -4.88 -6.23 -7.82
N GLN A 138 -5.58 -7.36 -7.90
CA GLN A 138 -6.01 -7.98 -9.17
C GLN A 138 -7.38 -7.50 -9.64
N LYS A 139 -8.20 -6.95 -8.75
CA LYS A 139 -9.62 -6.64 -9.00
C LYS A 139 -9.90 -5.15 -9.14
N ILE A 140 -9.16 -4.33 -8.40
CA ILE A 140 -9.44 -2.91 -8.21
C ILE A 140 -8.26 -2.08 -8.73
N PRO A 141 -8.45 -1.27 -9.78
CA PRO A 141 -7.37 -0.48 -10.38
C PRO A 141 -6.65 0.45 -9.40
N GLU A 142 -7.37 1.06 -8.46
CA GLU A 142 -6.79 1.94 -7.45
C GLU A 142 -5.85 1.17 -6.50
N ILE A 143 -6.17 -0.09 -6.14
CA ILE A 143 -5.32 -0.95 -5.31
C ILE A 143 -4.11 -1.42 -6.13
N SER A 144 -4.32 -1.84 -7.38
CA SER A 144 -3.24 -2.21 -8.30
C SER A 144 -2.22 -1.07 -8.49
N ALA A 145 -2.70 0.16 -8.67
CA ALA A 145 -1.84 1.34 -8.77
C ALA A 145 -1.03 1.57 -7.47
N ALA A 146 -1.65 1.36 -6.31
CA ALA A 146 -0.97 1.43 -5.02
C ALA A 146 0.13 0.36 -4.90
N SER A 147 -0.17 -0.89 -5.30
CA SER A 147 0.79 -2.00 -5.36
C SER A 147 2.02 -1.64 -6.19
N ILE A 148 1.82 -1.12 -7.41
CA ILE A 148 2.88 -0.71 -8.31
C ILE A 148 3.76 0.38 -7.68
N ILE A 149 3.16 1.45 -7.13
CA ILE A 149 3.90 2.54 -6.49
C ILE A 149 4.68 2.05 -5.28
N ALA A 150 4.06 1.25 -4.41
CA ALA A 150 4.70 0.70 -3.23
C ALA A 150 5.90 -0.19 -3.62
N LYS A 151 5.71 -1.10 -4.60
CA LYS A 151 6.74 -2.03 -5.09
C LYS A 151 7.93 -1.29 -5.68
N VAL A 152 7.71 -0.38 -6.62
CA VAL A 152 8.80 0.37 -7.26
C VAL A 152 9.55 1.22 -6.24
N SER A 153 8.85 1.87 -5.32
CA SER A 153 9.48 2.74 -4.33
C SER A 153 10.30 1.95 -3.31
N ARG A 154 9.81 0.78 -2.88
CA ARG A 154 10.53 -0.10 -1.96
C ARG A 154 11.75 -0.72 -2.63
N ASP A 155 11.63 -1.22 -3.85
CA ASP A 155 12.74 -1.86 -4.55
C ASP A 155 13.87 -0.86 -4.83
N LYS A 156 13.55 0.37 -5.25
CA LYS A 156 14.55 1.46 -5.38
C LYS A 156 15.27 1.74 -4.06
N TYR A 157 14.57 1.75 -2.94
CA TYR A 157 15.19 1.92 -1.63
C TYR A 157 16.16 0.78 -1.32
N VAL A 158 15.76 -0.48 -1.55
CA VAL A 158 16.63 -1.64 -1.26
C VAL A 158 17.86 -1.66 -2.16
N VAL A 159 17.67 -1.35 -3.45
CA VAL A 159 18.82 -1.22 -4.40
C VAL A 159 19.77 -0.11 -3.98
N SER A 160 19.26 1.01 -3.46
CA SER A 160 20.14 2.08 -2.93
C SER A 160 20.96 1.63 -1.73
N LEU A 161 20.43 0.77 -0.87
CA LEU A 161 21.17 0.15 0.23
C LEU A 161 22.24 -0.82 -0.26
N ALA A 162 22.00 -1.55 -1.35
CA ALA A 162 22.93 -2.52 -1.91
C ALA A 162 24.28 -1.88 -2.27
N ARG A 163 24.29 -0.62 -2.69
CA ARG A 163 25.53 0.12 -2.97
C ARG A 163 26.47 0.17 -1.76
N LYS A 164 25.94 0.33 -0.56
CA LYS A 164 26.71 0.35 0.69
C LYS A 164 26.93 -1.04 1.28
N TYR A 165 25.99 -1.94 1.06
CA TYR A 165 25.97 -3.28 1.65
C TYR A 165 26.03 -4.35 0.56
N PHE A 166 26.96 -4.18 -0.40
CA PHE A 166 27.11 -5.02 -1.60
C PHE A 166 27.29 -6.51 -1.31
N LYS A 167 27.85 -6.86 -0.15
CA LYS A 167 28.08 -8.25 0.29
C LYS A 167 26.82 -9.12 0.41
N TYR A 168 25.62 -8.50 0.45
CA TYR A 168 24.34 -9.21 0.60
C TYR A 168 23.56 -9.37 -0.71
N SER A 169 24.05 -8.84 -1.83
CA SER A 169 23.39 -8.87 -3.15
C SER A 169 21.92 -8.36 -3.11
N TRP A 170 21.65 -7.31 -2.34
CA TRP A 170 20.29 -6.78 -2.19
C TRP A 170 19.74 -6.13 -3.46
N ASP A 171 20.57 -5.79 -4.42
CA ASP A 171 20.20 -5.35 -5.76
C ASP A 171 19.50 -6.46 -6.57
N LYS A 172 19.88 -7.74 -6.32
CA LYS A 172 19.33 -8.93 -6.96
C LYS A 172 18.18 -9.54 -6.13
N ASN A 173 18.45 -9.88 -4.88
CA ASN A 173 17.50 -10.60 -4.02
C ASN A 173 16.46 -9.70 -3.32
N LEU A 174 16.60 -8.38 -3.41
CA LEU A 174 15.71 -7.38 -2.78
C LEU A 174 15.47 -7.65 -1.29
N GLY A 175 16.43 -8.28 -0.61
CA GLY A 175 16.36 -8.61 0.81
C GLY A 175 15.46 -9.80 1.17
N TYR A 176 14.97 -10.56 0.20
CA TYR A 176 14.24 -11.80 0.46
C TYR A 176 15.19 -12.96 0.79
N ALA A 177 14.68 -13.99 1.46
CA ALA A 177 15.44 -15.14 1.97
C ALA A 177 15.86 -16.12 0.85
N THR A 178 16.56 -15.65 -0.18
CA THR A 178 17.16 -16.51 -1.20
C THR A 178 18.33 -17.28 -0.61
N LYS A 179 18.71 -18.43 -1.21
CA LYS A 179 19.88 -19.21 -0.80
C LYS A 179 21.16 -18.34 -0.74
N GLU A 180 21.36 -17.46 -1.72
CA GLU A 180 22.47 -16.52 -1.77
C GLU A 180 22.46 -15.54 -0.59
N HIS A 181 21.29 -14.93 -0.30
CA HIS A 181 21.14 -14.00 0.82
C HIS A 181 21.41 -14.68 2.17
N LEU A 182 20.90 -15.91 2.37
CA LEU A 182 21.13 -16.67 3.60
C LEU A 182 22.61 -17.03 3.78
N ARG A 183 23.33 -17.41 2.69
CA ARG A 183 24.78 -17.64 2.72
C ARG A 183 25.53 -16.35 3.09
N ALA A 184 25.14 -15.22 2.51
CA ALA A 184 25.73 -13.92 2.83
C ALA A 184 25.52 -13.52 4.29
N ILE A 185 24.31 -13.76 4.85
CA ILE A 185 24.02 -13.55 6.27
C ILE A 185 24.91 -14.43 7.17
N LYS A 186 25.06 -15.72 6.83
CA LYS A 186 25.94 -16.63 7.58
C LYS A 186 27.39 -16.17 7.56
N LYS A 187 27.87 -15.68 6.42
CA LYS A 187 29.26 -15.25 6.23
C LYS A 187 29.57 -13.87 6.85
N HIS A 188 28.65 -12.91 6.78
CA HIS A 188 28.92 -11.50 7.10
C HIS A 188 28.12 -10.99 8.30
N GLY A 189 27.27 -11.84 8.90
CA GLY A 189 26.38 -11.44 10.00
C GLY A 189 25.23 -10.54 9.55
N ILE A 190 24.62 -9.88 10.51
CA ILE A 190 23.52 -8.94 10.29
C ILE A 190 23.95 -7.50 10.60
N ASN A 191 23.21 -6.52 10.05
CA ASN A 191 23.39 -5.11 10.35
C ASN A 191 22.08 -4.44 10.76
N LYS A 192 22.08 -3.11 10.95
CA LYS A 192 20.93 -2.34 11.44
C LYS A 192 19.68 -2.38 10.54
N HIS A 193 19.77 -2.85 9.31
CA HIS A 193 18.65 -2.95 8.40
C HIS A 193 17.90 -4.28 8.51
N PHE A 194 18.46 -5.29 9.18
CA PHE A 194 17.81 -6.57 9.36
C PHE A 194 16.66 -6.51 10.36
N ARG A 195 15.63 -7.32 10.10
CA ARG A 195 14.47 -7.53 10.96
C ARG A 195 14.80 -8.69 11.90
N LYS A 196 15.20 -8.34 13.13
CA LYS A 196 15.69 -9.31 14.12
C LYS A 196 14.64 -10.31 14.58
N SER A 197 13.36 -9.96 14.46
CA SER A 197 12.22 -10.83 14.81
C SER A 197 11.87 -11.88 13.76
N PHE A 198 12.50 -11.84 12.57
CA PHE A 198 12.18 -12.76 11.46
C PHE A 198 13.07 -14.00 11.48
N ALA A 199 12.46 -15.19 11.27
CA ALA A 199 13.24 -16.36 10.91
C ALA A 199 13.88 -16.15 9.51
N PRO A 200 15.12 -16.60 9.27
CA PRO A 200 16.04 -17.34 10.16
C PRO A 200 16.98 -16.44 10.99
N ILE A 201 16.68 -15.13 11.14
CA ILE A 201 17.54 -14.18 11.85
C ILE A 201 17.31 -14.24 13.36
N LYS A 202 16.06 -14.49 13.76
CA LYS A 202 15.69 -14.69 15.15
C LYS A 202 16.43 -15.92 15.70
N LYS A 203 17.27 -15.70 16.72
CA LYS A 203 17.86 -16.76 17.54
C LYS A 203 16.86 -17.26 18.55
#